data_30e3a6356f9852262c609d9858d541c0
#
_entry.id   30e3a6356f9852262c609d9858d541c0
#
_cell.length_a   1.000
_cell.length_b   1.000
_cell.length_c   1.000
_cell.angle_alpha   90.00
_cell.angle_beta   90.00
_cell.angle_gamma   90.00
#
_symmetry.space_group_name_H-M   'P 1'
#
loop_
_entity.id
_entity.type
_entity.pdbx_description
1 polymer ?
#
loop_
_entity_poly.entity_id
_entity_poly.type
_entity_poly.pdbx_seq_one_letter_code
_entity_poly.pdbx_strand_id
1 'polypeptide(L)'
;MSEYDRNLLVVFEDCVLDITNLCDERKRRIVELEAILKEKDEKILQTDRLLAELKTKYTNLLTARRLADDPEAFQQSRKRINKLVREVDLCIALLK
;
A
#
# COMPACT_ATOMS: atom_id res chain seq x y z
N MET A 1 54.44 -33.87 -7.59
CA MET A 1 53.90 -32.62 -7.12
C MET A 1 54.74 -32.10 -5.95
N SER A 2 55.25 -30.89 -6.05
CA SER A 2 56.05 -30.31 -4.96
C SER A 2 55.13 -29.91 -3.80
N GLU A 3 55.74 -29.76 -2.63
CA GLU A 3 55.00 -29.28 -1.45
C GLU A 3 54.41 -27.89 -1.67
N TYR A 4 55.10 -27.04 -2.40
CA TYR A 4 54.63 -25.71 -2.79
C TYR A 4 53.35 -25.80 -3.63
N ASP A 5 53.31 -26.69 -4.61
CA ASP A 5 52.14 -26.87 -5.47
C ASP A 5 50.92 -27.38 -4.68
N ARG A 6 51.14 -28.26 -3.70
CA ARG A 6 50.06 -28.74 -2.82
C ARG A 6 49.52 -27.62 -1.94
N ASN A 7 50.41 -26.82 -1.36
CA ASN A 7 50.00 -25.68 -0.54
C ASN A 7 49.19 -24.64 -1.35
N LEU A 8 49.64 -24.37 -2.59
CA LEU A 8 48.93 -23.48 -3.49
C LEU A 8 47.54 -24.03 -3.83
N LEU A 9 47.43 -25.32 -4.06
CA LEU A 9 46.14 -25.96 -4.35
C LEU A 9 45.18 -25.87 -3.16
N VAL A 10 45.68 -26.09 -1.93
CA VAL A 10 44.88 -25.95 -0.71
C VAL A 10 44.37 -24.53 -0.54
N VAL A 11 45.22 -23.54 -0.73
CA VAL A 11 44.83 -22.11 -0.65
C VAL A 11 43.76 -21.80 -1.69
N PHE A 12 43.93 -22.30 -2.91
CA PHE A 12 42.95 -22.13 -3.98
C PHE A 12 41.60 -22.75 -3.63
N GLU A 13 41.60 -23.97 -3.10
CA GLU A 13 40.36 -24.65 -2.67
C GLU A 13 39.66 -23.89 -1.55
N ASP A 14 40.41 -23.38 -0.57
CA ASP A 14 39.87 -22.56 0.51
C ASP A 14 39.23 -21.28 -0.01
N CYS A 15 39.91 -20.61 -0.94
CA CYS A 15 39.34 -19.40 -1.58
C CYS A 15 38.04 -19.69 -2.35
N VAL A 16 37.98 -20.79 -3.09
CA VAL A 16 36.78 -21.21 -3.81
C VAL A 16 35.65 -21.52 -2.82
N LEU A 17 35.95 -22.20 -1.73
CA LEU A 17 34.98 -22.49 -0.68
C LEU A 17 34.43 -21.21 -0.04
N ASP A 18 35.31 -20.27 0.30
CA ASP A 18 34.92 -18.99 0.90
C ASP A 18 34.04 -18.18 -0.04
N ILE A 19 34.36 -18.12 -1.33
CA ILE A 19 33.54 -17.44 -2.33
C ILE A 19 32.18 -18.11 -2.47
N THR A 20 32.13 -19.42 -2.50
CA THR A 20 30.87 -20.18 -2.59
C THR A 20 30.00 -19.92 -1.39
N ASN A 21 30.57 -19.96 -0.18
CA ASN A 21 29.83 -19.67 1.06
C ASN A 21 29.32 -18.23 1.08
N LEU A 22 30.12 -17.28 0.63
CA LEU A 22 29.70 -15.87 0.54
C LEU A 22 28.56 -15.69 -0.47
N CYS A 23 28.64 -16.35 -1.61
CA CYS A 23 27.58 -16.32 -2.61
C CYS A 23 26.27 -16.89 -2.06
N ASP A 24 26.34 -18.00 -1.32
CA ASP A 24 25.17 -18.63 -0.72
C ASP A 24 24.54 -17.74 0.35
N GLU A 25 25.35 -17.09 1.18
CA GLU A 25 24.87 -16.12 2.16
C GLU A 25 24.18 -14.93 1.51
N ARG A 26 24.79 -14.41 0.45
CA ARG A 26 24.21 -13.28 -0.29
C ARG A 26 22.90 -13.64 -0.97
N LYS A 27 22.80 -14.85 -1.53
CA LYS A 27 21.54 -15.34 -2.10
C LYS A 27 20.44 -15.42 -1.05
N ARG A 28 20.75 -15.96 0.12
CA ARG A 28 19.79 -16.01 1.24
C ARG A 28 19.37 -14.60 1.67
N ARG A 29 20.33 -13.68 1.77
CA ARG A 29 20.05 -12.30 2.14
C ARG A 29 19.18 -11.59 1.11
N ILE A 30 19.38 -11.84 -0.16
CA ILE A 30 18.55 -11.30 -1.25
C ILE A 30 17.11 -11.78 -1.10
N VAL A 31 16.91 -13.06 -0.86
CA VAL A 31 15.57 -13.62 -0.66
C VAL A 31 14.89 -13.00 0.56
N GLU A 32 15.61 -12.85 1.67
CA GLU A 32 15.09 -12.18 2.87
C GLU A 32 14.70 -10.73 2.60
N LEU A 33 15.56 -9.99 1.90
CA LEU A 33 15.31 -8.58 1.56
C LEU A 33 14.13 -8.44 0.61
N GLU A 34 13.99 -9.32 -0.36
CA GLU A 34 12.84 -9.33 -1.27
C GLU A 34 11.53 -9.57 -0.49
N ALA A 35 11.55 -10.50 0.48
CA ALA A 35 10.40 -10.74 1.33
C ALA A 35 10.05 -9.53 2.20
N ILE A 36 11.04 -8.86 2.76
CA ILE A 36 10.85 -7.63 3.55
C ILE A 36 10.29 -6.50 2.69
N LEU A 37 10.82 -6.33 1.47
CA LEU A 37 10.32 -5.33 0.52
C LEU A 37 8.86 -5.57 0.17
N LYS A 38 8.50 -6.80 -0.12
CA LYS A 38 7.11 -7.16 -0.42
C LYS A 38 6.17 -6.82 0.73
N GLU A 39 6.57 -7.16 1.96
CA GLU A 39 5.80 -6.84 3.15
C GLU A 39 5.63 -5.33 3.34
N LYS A 40 6.70 -4.57 3.14
CA LYS A 40 6.67 -3.11 3.26
C LYS A 40 5.81 -2.47 2.17
N ASP A 41 5.86 -2.97 0.95
CA ASP A 41 5.02 -2.50 -0.15
C ASP A 41 3.54 -2.72 0.15
N GLU A 42 3.19 -3.86 0.72
CA GLU A 42 1.82 -4.16 1.15
C GLU A 42 1.36 -3.19 2.25
N LYS A 43 2.22 -2.89 3.22
CA LYS A 43 1.94 -1.91 4.28
C LYS A 43 1.74 -0.50 3.73
N ILE A 44 2.57 -0.09 2.79
CA ILE A 44 2.45 1.21 2.12
C ILE A 44 1.10 1.29 1.39
N LEU A 45 0.73 0.26 0.66
CA LEU A 45 -0.54 0.21 -0.04
C LEU A 45 -1.73 0.33 0.92
N GLN A 46 -1.69 -0.39 2.04
CA GLN A 46 -2.72 -0.30 3.09
C GLN A 46 -2.79 1.09 3.70
N THR A 47 -1.63 1.68 4.01
CA THR A 47 -1.54 3.02 4.57
C THR A 47 -2.09 4.07 3.62
N ASP A 48 -1.79 3.97 2.33
CA ASP A 48 -2.32 4.86 1.31
C ASP A 48 -3.85 4.78 1.21
N ARG A 49 -4.42 3.57 1.30
CA ARG A 49 -5.87 3.37 1.34
C ARG A 49 -6.50 4.02 2.56
N LEU A 50 -5.90 3.83 3.74
CA LEU A 50 -6.37 4.44 4.98
C LEU A 50 -6.29 5.96 4.92
N LEU A 51 -5.23 6.51 4.34
CA LEU A 51 -5.10 7.96 4.13
C LEU A 51 -6.18 8.50 3.21
N ALA A 52 -6.47 7.79 2.11
CA ALA A 52 -7.53 8.18 1.18
C ALA A 52 -8.90 8.18 1.86
N GLU A 53 -9.20 7.14 2.64
CA GLU A 53 -10.44 7.05 3.42
C GLU A 53 -10.54 8.19 4.45
N LEU A 54 -9.46 8.44 5.17
CA LEU A 54 -9.41 9.50 6.17
C LEU A 54 -9.61 10.88 5.54
N LYS A 55 -8.99 11.16 4.41
CA LYS A 55 -9.19 12.40 3.65
C LYS A 55 -10.64 12.58 3.24
N THR A 56 -11.28 11.52 2.76
CA THR A 56 -12.68 11.54 2.38
C THR A 56 -13.56 11.86 3.59
N LYS A 57 -13.34 11.18 4.72
CA LYS A 57 -14.07 11.43 5.97
C LYS A 57 -13.87 12.86 6.47
N TYR A 58 -12.64 13.35 6.41
CA TYR A 58 -12.32 14.71 6.82
C TYR A 58 -13.04 15.74 5.95
N THR A 59 -13.00 15.55 4.63
CA THR A 59 -13.70 16.43 3.70
C THR A 59 -15.22 16.43 3.95
N ASN A 60 -15.79 15.25 4.21
CA ASN A 60 -17.21 15.11 4.53
C ASN A 60 -17.56 15.83 5.84
N LEU A 61 -16.71 15.70 6.87
CA LEU A 61 -16.91 16.39 8.13
C LEU A 61 -16.83 17.91 7.98
N LEU A 62 -15.86 18.41 7.19
CA LEU A 62 -15.77 19.85 6.89
C LEU A 62 -17.00 20.36 6.17
N THR A 63 -17.49 19.60 5.19
CA THR A 63 -18.70 19.94 4.47
C THR A 63 -19.91 19.98 5.39
N ALA A 64 -20.07 18.96 6.23
CA ALA A 64 -21.13 18.90 7.22
C ALA A 64 -21.07 20.07 8.21
N ARG A 65 -19.86 20.42 8.69
CA ARG A 65 -19.66 21.54 9.59
C ARG A 65 -20.03 22.88 8.93
N ARG A 66 -19.62 23.09 7.67
CA ARG A 66 -19.97 24.30 6.92
C ARG A 66 -21.48 24.41 6.70
N LEU A 67 -22.15 23.31 6.42
CA LEU A 67 -23.60 23.26 6.27
C LEU A 67 -24.29 23.55 7.62
N ALA A 68 -23.73 23.09 8.72
CA ALA A 68 -24.27 23.38 10.05
C ALA A 68 -24.09 24.84 10.45
N ASP A 69 -22.97 25.46 10.05
CA ASP A 69 -22.68 26.87 10.34
C ASP A 69 -23.47 27.84 9.46
N ASP A 70 -23.95 27.40 8.32
CA ASP A 70 -24.78 28.17 7.40
C ASP A 70 -26.16 27.52 7.23
N PRO A 71 -27.17 28.00 7.97
CA PRO A 71 -28.52 27.44 7.91
C PRO A 71 -29.18 27.50 6.53
N GLU A 72 -28.89 28.55 5.76
CA GLU A 72 -29.46 28.68 4.40
C GLU A 72 -28.87 27.64 3.45
N ALA A 73 -27.55 27.45 3.46
CA ALA A 73 -26.89 26.43 2.66
C ALA A 73 -27.35 25.04 3.05
N PHE A 74 -27.52 24.79 4.33
CA PHE A 74 -28.07 23.53 4.83
C PHE A 74 -29.48 23.25 4.30
N GLN A 75 -30.35 24.26 4.36
CA GLN A 75 -31.72 24.12 3.85
C GLN A 75 -31.76 23.92 2.34
N GLN A 76 -30.91 24.64 1.59
CA GLN A 76 -30.83 24.46 0.13
C GLN A 76 -30.34 23.04 -0.19
N SER A 77 -29.35 22.54 0.49
CA SER A 77 -28.87 21.17 0.30
C SER A 77 -29.93 20.15 0.63
N ARG A 78 -30.68 20.35 1.71
CA ARG A 78 -31.79 19.49 2.10
C ARG A 78 -32.90 19.48 1.04
N LYS A 79 -33.25 20.65 0.49
CA LYS A 79 -34.22 20.75 -0.59
C LYS A 79 -33.77 20.00 -1.84
N ARG A 80 -32.49 20.11 -2.20
CA ARG A 80 -31.92 19.38 -3.35
C ARG A 80 -31.98 17.88 -3.16
N ILE A 81 -31.63 17.42 -1.99
CA ILE A 81 -31.68 15.99 -1.64
C ILE A 81 -33.12 15.49 -1.70
N ASN A 82 -34.08 16.22 -1.11
CA ASN A 82 -35.48 15.86 -1.13
C ASN A 82 -36.03 15.82 -2.56
N LYS A 83 -35.64 16.79 -3.41
CA LYS A 83 -35.99 16.79 -4.82
C LYS A 83 -35.46 15.58 -5.56
N LEU A 84 -34.19 15.21 -5.32
CA LEU A 84 -33.59 14.04 -5.92
C LEU A 84 -34.29 12.75 -5.49
N VAL A 85 -34.65 12.64 -4.22
CA VAL A 85 -35.39 11.49 -3.71
C VAL A 85 -36.75 11.38 -4.41
N ARG A 86 -37.48 12.49 -4.59
CA ARG A 86 -38.75 12.49 -5.30
C ARG A 86 -38.58 12.06 -6.76
N GLU A 87 -37.54 12.57 -7.43
CA GLU A 87 -37.25 12.21 -8.82
C GLU A 87 -36.94 10.72 -8.96
N VAL A 88 -36.17 10.17 -8.02
CA VAL A 88 -35.87 8.72 -7.97
C VAL A 88 -37.15 7.92 -7.73
N ASP A 89 -38.02 8.35 -6.81
CA ASP A 89 -39.28 7.69 -6.52
C ASP A 89 -40.19 7.67 -7.73
N LEU A 90 -40.24 8.79 -8.48
CA LEU A 90 -41.00 8.90 -9.74
C LEU A 90 -40.46 7.93 -10.80
N CYS A 91 -39.14 7.86 -10.94
CA CYS A 91 -38.53 6.92 -11.87
C CYS A 91 -38.86 5.46 -11.52
N ILE A 92 -38.82 5.11 -10.23
CA ILE A 92 -39.18 3.78 -9.76
C ILE A 92 -40.67 3.50 -10.07
N ALA A 93 -41.55 4.46 -9.81
CA ALA A 93 -43.00 4.32 -10.11
C ALA A 93 -43.26 4.09 -11.58
N LEU A 94 -42.54 4.81 -12.47
CA LEU A 94 -42.68 4.64 -13.93
C LEU A 94 -42.16 3.28 -14.43
N LEU A 95 -41.26 2.63 -13.71
CA LEU A 95 -40.73 1.34 -14.08
C LEU A 95 -41.61 0.15 -13.62
N LYS A 96 -42.56 0.38 -12.78
CA LYS A 96 -43.51 -0.65 -12.32
C LYS A 96 -44.66 -0.92 -13.27
#